data_c3ba4658faf9e4223a270bcc3db3bd87
#
_entry.id   c3ba4658faf9e4223a270bcc3db3bd87
#
_cell.length_a   1.000
_cell.length_b   1.000
_cell.length_c   1.000
_cell.angle_alpha   90.00
_cell.angle_beta   90.00
_cell.angle_gamma   90.00
#
_symmetry.space_group_name_H-M   'P 1'
#
loop_
_entity.id
_entity.type
_entity.pdbx_description
1 polymer ?
#
loop_
_entity_poly.entity_id
_entity_poly.type
_entity_poly.pdbx_seq_one_letter_code
_entity_poly.pdbx_strand_id
1 'polypeptide(L)'
;MSFSERLQEIRTGFERPFWVANISELFERLSYYAVFAVLARYLHEGLHFDVQRASSLTGMFGGWVWFLAIGGGALADRLGFRRALSIAYLILTIAYFMMGSIGSPWLAPLRDHVPLVALVAFILVLPALGVALVKPSVVGTTARASKENVRSVGYSIYYTLVNVGSTAGPLLASWAQEHGAVENVFRIAALSVFLMLFVVLLFFKEPRRAGDAPPPSIKQTVTNFCAVLGNYRLVLSVLGFAVLLRIAEAFFSQLNVPWWFWTGLTALALAGISRFMLFLVIFTGYWIVFWQEFIALPLYISAYIDPKADTARILATDPIVVILFTMVIGFLTKRMHAFHAIILGTLISSLAWILLIVHPSVWMAVVTLVAVAIGEIVQQPRYYDYISRLAPEGQQGTYMGFAFLPLGIGSFVAGKFSGWLMHHFGEEMHRPELVWWSVVAVGVATTLLLWIYDRLIRVEAPVQAK
;
A
#
# COMPACT_ATOMS: atom_id res chain seq x y z
N MET A 1 -16.23 -24.76 27.23
CA MET A 1 -16.28 -23.30 27.45
C MET A 1 -17.62 -22.79 26.93
N SER A 2 -18.43 -22.18 27.78
CA SER A 2 -19.70 -21.60 27.36
C SER A 2 -19.49 -20.33 26.53
N PHE A 3 -20.46 -19.92 25.73
CA PHE A 3 -20.39 -18.68 24.95
C PHE A 3 -20.20 -17.44 25.84
N SER A 4 -20.82 -17.45 27.03
CA SER A 4 -20.68 -16.38 28.03
C SER A 4 -19.27 -16.31 28.62
N GLU A 5 -18.64 -17.45 28.92
CA GLU A 5 -17.24 -17.50 29.39
C GLU A 5 -16.27 -16.94 28.34
N ARG A 6 -16.49 -17.27 27.07
CA ARG A 6 -15.66 -16.79 25.97
C ARG A 6 -15.82 -15.28 25.74
N LEU A 7 -17.04 -14.74 25.86
CA LEU A 7 -17.26 -13.31 25.82
C LEU A 7 -16.59 -12.56 26.97
N GLN A 8 -16.63 -13.12 28.19
CA GLN A 8 -15.98 -12.53 29.35
C GLN A 8 -14.44 -12.60 29.20
N GLU A 9 -13.90 -13.69 28.66
CA GLU A 9 -12.48 -13.82 28.36
C GLU A 9 -12.00 -12.80 27.34
N ILE A 10 -12.74 -12.56 26.26
CA ILE A 10 -12.47 -11.51 25.27
C ILE A 10 -12.51 -10.14 25.92
N ARG A 11 -13.54 -9.86 26.73
CA ARG A 11 -13.71 -8.55 27.40
C ARG A 11 -12.56 -8.21 28.35
N THR A 12 -11.98 -9.20 29.04
CA THR A 12 -10.87 -9.02 29.99
C THR A 12 -9.50 -9.32 29.41
N GLY A 13 -9.45 -9.71 28.15
CA GLY A 13 -8.25 -10.20 27.48
C GLY A 13 -7.35 -9.12 26.89
N PHE A 14 -7.84 -7.87 26.83
CA PHE A 14 -7.13 -6.75 26.21
C PHE A 14 -6.87 -5.63 27.23
N GLU A 15 -5.61 -5.19 27.29
CA GLU A 15 -5.19 -4.05 28.10
C GLU A 15 -5.59 -2.71 27.43
N ARG A 16 -5.63 -1.63 28.21
CA ARG A 16 -5.96 -0.28 27.72
C ARG A 16 -5.13 0.16 26.49
N PRO A 17 -3.80 -0.07 26.42
CA PRO A 17 -3.00 0.27 25.23
C PRO A 17 -3.49 -0.36 23.94
N PHE A 18 -4.05 -1.58 24.00
CA PHE A 18 -4.64 -2.25 22.84
C PHE A 18 -5.72 -1.39 22.17
N TRP A 19 -6.68 -0.92 22.98
CA TRP A 19 -7.80 -0.13 22.45
C TRP A 19 -7.34 1.24 21.93
N VAL A 20 -6.44 1.91 22.66
CA VAL A 20 -5.90 3.22 22.25
C VAL A 20 -5.17 3.10 20.90
N ALA A 21 -4.32 2.10 20.73
CA ALA A 21 -3.58 1.89 19.49
C ALA A 21 -4.53 1.57 18.32
N ASN A 22 -5.44 0.63 18.51
CA ASN A 22 -6.33 0.19 17.44
C ASN A 22 -7.35 1.25 17.02
N ILE A 23 -7.88 2.04 17.97
CA ILE A 23 -8.75 3.18 17.65
C ILE A 23 -7.96 4.26 16.91
N SER A 24 -6.73 4.55 17.35
CA SER A 24 -5.91 5.54 16.67
C SER A 24 -5.52 5.10 15.24
N GLU A 25 -5.29 3.81 14.99
CA GLU A 25 -5.08 3.24 13.65
C GLU A 25 -6.33 3.39 12.78
N LEU A 26 -7.53 3.13 13.31
CA LEU A 26 -8.77 3.31 12.56
C LEU A 26 -8.87 4.74 12.00
N PHE A 27 -8.64 5.76 12.83
CA PHE A 27 -8.70 7.16 12.39
C PHE A 27 -7.56 7.54 11.45
N GLU A 28 -6.40 6.93 11.62
CA GLU A 28 -5.29 7.11 10.69
C GLU A 28 -5.62 6.47 9.32
N ARG A 29 -6.16 5.26 9.30
CA ARG A 29 -6.61 4.61 8.06
C ARG A 29 -7.71 5.39 7.37
N LEU A 30 -8.71 5.86 8.12
CA LEU A 30 -9.74 6.76 7.61
C LEU A 30 -9.12 7.97 6.91
N SER A 31 -8.16 8.65 7.56
CA SER A 31 -7.49 9.82 7.01
C SER A 31 -6.68 9.50 5.75
N TYR A 32 -5.91 8.41 5.77
CA TYR A 32 -5.10 7.96 4.65
C TYR A 32 -5.96 7.66 3.41
N TYR A 33 -7.01 6.85 3.58
CA TYR A 33 -7.86 6.46 2.45
C TYR A 33 -8.77 7.61 1.98
N ALA A 34 -9.19 8.53 2.86
CA ALA A 34 -9.88 9.75 2.45
C ALA A 34 -9.01 10.62 1.52
N VAL A 35 -7.75 10.84 1.91
CA VAL A 35 -6.78 11.58 1.10
C VAL A 35 -6.50 10.86 -0.22
N PHE A 36 -6.25 9.56 -0.17
CA PHE A 36 -5.88 8.79 -1.34
C PHE A 36 -7.00 8.73 -2.38
N ALA A 37 -8.26 8.64 -1.93
CA ALA A 37 -9.42 8.60 -2.81
C ALA A 37 -9.60 9.86 -3.68
N VAL A 38 -9.11 11.01 -3.23
CA VAL A 38 -9.24 12.27 -3.97
C VAL A 38 -7.94 12.76 -4.58
N LEU A 39 -6.80 12.15 -4.21
CA LEU A 39 -5.48 12.72 -4.48
C LEU A 39 -5.20 12.89 -5.98
N ALA A 40 -5.40 11.83 -6.79
CA ALA A 40 -5.11 11.88 -8.22
C ALA A 40 -5.91 12.98 -8.93
N ARG A 41 -7.20 13.05 -8.63
CA ARG A 41 -8.10 14.04 -9.18
C ARG A 41 -7.79 15.46 -8.68
N TYR A 42 -7.51 15.61 -7.39
CA TYR A 42 -7.12 16.91 -6.82
C TYR A 42 -5.83 17.46 -7.45
N LEU A 43 -4.81 16.60 -7.66
CA LEU A 43 -3.58 17.01 -8.31
C LEU A 43 -3.82 17.45 -9.77
N HIS A 44 -4.69 16.76 -10.49
CA HIS A 44 -4.99 17.07 -11.89
C HIS A 44 -5.94 18.26 -12.04
N GLU A 45 -7.12 18.21 -11.43
CA GLU A 45 -8.18 19.20 -11.59
C GLU A 45 -8.00 20.41 -10.66
N GLY A 46 -7.55 20.20 -9.41
CA GLY A 46 -7.40 21.26 -8.41
C GLY A 46 -6.08 22.03 -8.51
N LEU A 47 -4.96 21.34 -8.71
CA LEU A 47 -3.63 21.95 -8.83
C LEU A 47 -3.16 22.09 -10.28
N HIS A 48 -3.99 21.67 -11.26
CA HIS A 48 -3.73 21.79 -12.70
C HIS A 48 -2.42 21.12 -13.17
N PHE A 49 -2.02 20.04 -12.52
CA PHE A 49 -0.93 19.21 -13.03
C PHE A 49 -1.39 18.39 -14.23
N ASP A 50 -0.52 18.21 -15.21
CA ASP A 50 -0.78 17.25 -16.27
C ASP A 50 -1.04 15.85 -15.70
N VAL A 51 -1.74 15.01 -16.47
CA VAL A 51 -2.15 13.68 -16.02
C VAL A 51 -0.96 12.79 -15.64
N GLN A 52 0.20 12.98 -16.31
CA GLN A 52 1.42 12.20 -16.03
C GLN A 52 2.01 12.57 -14.65
N ARG A 53 2.06 13.87 -14.32
CA ARG A 53 2.54 14.34 -13.01
C ARG A 53 1.58 13.97 -11.90
N ALA A 54 0.28 14.17 -12.10
CA ALA A 54 -0.75 13.82 -11.11
C ALA A 54 -0.70 12.33 -10.76
N SER A 55 -0.68 11.45 -11.76
CA SER A 55 -0.58 10.01 -11.59
C SER A 55 0.75 9.58 -10.94
N SER A 56 1.88 10.17 -11.38
CA SER A 56 3.21 9.87 -10.83
C SER A 56 3.32 10.26 -9.35
N LEU A 57 2.81 11.43 -8.95
CA LEU A 57 2.80 11.89 -7.56
C LEU A 57 1.88 11.03 -6.68
N THR A 58 0.72 10.62 -7.21
CA THR A 58 -0.20 9.72 -6.51
C THR A 58 0.44 8.34 -6.29
N GLY A 59 1.08 7.78 -7.32
CA GLY A 59 1.83 6.53 -7.21
C GLY A 59 3.02 6.64 -6.26
N MET A 60 3.70 7.79 -6.24
CA MET A 60 4.78 8.08 -5.29
C MET A 60 4.28 8.10 -3.84
N PHE A 61 3.13 8.71 -3.57
CA PHE A 61 2.53 8.75 -2.25
C PHE A 61 2.27 7.32 -1.72
N GLY A 62 1.55 6.48 -2.49
CA GLY A 62 1.33 5.09 -2.11
C GLY A 62 2.62 4.29 -2.02
N GLY A 63 3.55 4.49 -2.96
CA GLY A 63 4.83 3.78 -3.01
C GLY A 63 5.69 4.00 -1.77
N TRP A 64 5.91 5.24 -1.36
CA TRP A 64 6.70 5.56 -0.17
C TRP A 64 6.09 5.01 1.12
N VAL A 65 4.75 5.03 1.25
CA VAL A 65 4.05 4.50 2.43
C VAL A 65 4.42 3.03 2.68
N TRP A 66 4.41 2.21 1.64
CA TRP A 66 4.71 0.78 1.77
C TRP A 66 6.21 0.48 1.79
N PHE A 67 7.01 1.25 1.06
CA PHE A 67 8.46 1.06 1.01
C PHE A 67 9.12 1.38 2.36
N LEU A 68 8.74 2.49 2.99
CA LEU A 68 9.31 2.88 4.29
C LEU A 68 8.81 2.01 5.45
N ALA A 69 7.63 1.37 5.31
CA ALA A 69 7.13 0.43 6.31
C ALA A 69 8.09 -0.76 6.55
N ILE A 70 8.91 -1.13 5.55
CA ILE A 70 9.91 -2.21 5.66
C ILE A 70 10.92 -1.93 6.79
N GLY A 71 11.37 -0.69 6.93
CA GLY A 71 12.34 -0.28 7.97
C GLY A 71 11.70 0.29 9.24
N GLY A 72 10.42 0.68 9.16
CA GLY A 72 9.71 1.39 10.23
C GLY A 72 9.59 0.59 11.53
N GLY A 73 9.47 -0.73 11.44
CA GLY A 73 9.38 -1.62 12.59
C GLY A 73 10.61 -1.55 13.50
N ALA A 74 11.80 -1.63 12.93
CA ALA A 74 13.05 -1.54 13.69
C ALA A 74 13.22 -0.17 14.38
N LEU A 75 12.72 0.90 13.77
CA LEU A 75 12.74 2.23 14.37
C LEU A 75 11.70 2.34 15.48
N ALA A 76 10.49 1.83 15.28
CA ALA A 76 9.43 1.82 16.29
C ALA A 76 9.84 1.04 17.56
N ASP A 77 10.46 -0.13 17.40
CA ASP A 77 10.97 -0.92 18.53
C ASP A 77 12.04 -0.19 19.36
N ARG A 78 12.83 0.68 18.74
CA ARG A 78 13.87 1.46 19.43
C ARG A 78 13.33 2.70 20.13
N LEU A 79 12.39 3.41 19.49
CA LEU A 79 11.78 4.61 20.05
C LEU A 79 10.83 4.28 21.20
N GLY A 80 10.28 3.06 21.21
CA GLY A 80 9.11 2.68 21.99
C GLY A 80 7.83 3.13 21.27
N PHE A 81 6.77 2.33 21.39
CA PHE A 81 5.53 2.52 20.62
C PHE A 81 4.84 3.85 20.90
N ARG A 82 4.86 4.33 22.16
CA ARG A 82 4.26 5.62 22.52
C ARG A 82 4.91 6.77 21.76
N ARG A 83 6.25 6.84 21.77
CA ARG A 83 6.99 7.90 21.09
C ARG A 83 6.85 7.79 19.56
N ALA A 84 6.94 6.57 19.05
CA ALA A 84 6.79 6.31 17.62
C ALA A 84 5.41 6.78 17.10
N LEU A 85 4.32 6.43 17.77
CA LEU A 85 2.96 6.87 17.45
C LEU A 85 2.81 8.39 17.57
N SER A 86 3.36 9.01 18.63
CA SER A 86 3.27 10.47 18.80
C SER A 86 3.99 11.24 17.69
N ILE A 87 5.20 10.81 17.33
CA ILE A 87 5.96 11.40 16.21
C ILE A 87 5.21 11.19 14.89
N ALA A 88 4.69 10.00 14.66
CA ALA A 88 3.93 9.66 13.46
C ALA A 88 2.71 10.56 13.29
N TYR A 89 1.87 10.69 14.32
CA TYR A 89 0.66 11.53 14.24
C TYR A 89 0.99 13.01 14.10
N LEU A 90 2.10 13.50 14.68
CA LEU A 90 2.56 14.86 14.46
C LEU A 90 2.95 15.09 12.98
N ILE A 91 3.74 14.19 12.40
CA ILE A 91 4.15 14.25 11.00
C ILE A 91 2.94 14.21 10.07
N LEU A 92 2.00 13.27 10.32
CA LEU A 92 0.77 13.13 9.52
C LEU A 92 -0.10 14.38 9.60
N THR A 93 -0.24 14.99 10.80
CA THR A 93 -0.97 16.24 10.99
C THR A 93 -0.40 17.36 10.14
N ILE A 94 0.92 17.57 10.21
CA ILE A 94 1.62 18.60 9.44
C ILE A 94 1.44 18.35 7.93
N ALA A 95 1.64 17.12 7.49
CA ALA A 95 1.57 16.76 6.08
C ALA A 95 0.18 17.02 5.47
N TYR A 96 -0.86 16.49 6.11
CA TYR A 96 -2.24 16.67 5.61
C TYR A 96 -2.69 18.13 5.73
N PHE A 97 -2.31 18.84 6.80
CA PHE A 97 -2.62 20.25 6.93
C PHE A 97 -1.94 21.10 5.85
N MET A 98 -0.66 20.87 5.56
CA MET A 98 0.06 21.55 4.48
C MET A 98 -0.59 21.27 3.13
N MET A 99 -0.97 20.01 2.85
CA MET A 99 -1.63 19.65 1.59
C MET A 99 -2.97 20.35 1.44
N GLY A 100 -3.81 20.39 2.49
CA GLY A 100 -5.10 21.09 2.49
C GLY A 100 -4.98 22.61 2.52
N SER A 101 -3.78 23.14 2.67
CA SER A 101 -3.51 24.60 2.72
C SER A 101 -2.61 25.07 1.59
N ILE A 102 -2.31 24.23 0.61
CA ILE A 102 -1.32 24.51 -0.43
C ILE A 102 -1.67 25.76 -1.26
N GLY A 103 -2.96 26.05 -1.43
CA GLY A 103 -3.47 27.27 -2.06
C GLY A 103 -3.50 28.51 -1.15
N SER A 104 -3.22 28.37 0.14
CA SER A 104 -3.37 29.45 1.12
C SER A 104 -2.30 30.54 1.00
N PRO A 105 -2.64 31.82 1.34
CA PRO A 105 -1.69 32.94 1.24
C PRO A 105 -0.44 32.77 2.09
N TRP A 106 -0.52 32.13 3.24
CA TRP A 106 0.63 31.92 4.14
C TRP A 106 1.69 30.96 3.57
N LEU A 107 1.35 30.10 2.61
CA LEU A 107 2.29 29.26 1.86
C LEU A 107 2.79 29.92 0.56
N ALA A 108 2.29 31.11 0.20
CA ALA A 108 2.72 31.80 -1.00
C ALA A 108 4.27 32.01 -1.03
N PRO A 109 4.93 32.48 0.03
CA PRO A 109 6.38 32.66 0.00
C PRO A 109 7.14 31.37 -0.35
N LEU A 110 6.65 30.21 0.09
CA LEU A 110 7.27 28.93 -0.22
C LEU A 110 7.01 28.52 -1.68
N ARG A 111 5.79 28.74 -2.18
CA ARG A 111 5.43 28.46 -3.59
C ARG A 111 6.18 29.36 -4.57
N ASP A 112 6.50 30.59 -4.19
CA ASP A 112 7.21 31.53 -5.05
C ASP A 112 8.70 31.19 -5.23
N HIS A 113 9.27 30.45 -4.25
CA HIS A 113 10.69 30.06 -4.26
C HIS A 113 10.92 28.59 -4.64
N VAL A 114 9.92 27.72 -4.51
CA VAL A 114 10.04 26.26 -4.77
C VAL A 114 9.02 25.87 -5.84
N PRO A 115 9.43 25.14 -6.89
CA PRO A 115 8.50 24.62 -7.88
C PRO A 115 7.37 23.82 -7.21
N LEU A 116 6.11 24.12 -7.56
CA LEU A 116 4.93 23.53 -6.92
C LEU A 116 4.98 21.99 -6.90
N VAL A 117 5.48 21.37 -7.99
CA VAL A 117 5.66 19.92 -8.10
C VAL A 117 6.61 19.39 -7.02
N ALA A 118 7.72 20.08 -6.79
CA ALA A 118 8.70 19.68 -5.78
C ALA A 118 8.15 19.84 -4.35
N LEU A 119 7.40 20.93 -4.10
CA LEU A 119 6.73 21.17 -2.83
C LEU A 119 5.69 20.09 -2.54
N VAL A 120 4.83 19.77 -3.50
CA VAL A 120 3.83 18.70 -3.38
C VAL A 120 4.49 17.35 -3.18
N ALA A 121 5.53 17.03 -3.96
CA ALA A 121 6.28 15.79 -3.80
C ALA A 121 6.87 15.65 -2.39
N PHE A 122 7.46 16.71 -1.85
CA PHE A 122 7.98 16.72 -0.48
C PHE A 122 6.87 16.49 0.56
N ILE A 123 5.74 17.21 0.44
CA ILE A 123 4.60 17.06 1.36
C ILE A 123 4.06 15.62 1.33
N LEU A 124 3.98 15.00 0.15
CA LEU A 124 3.44 13.64 -0.02
C LEU A 124 4.38 12.53 0.50
N VAL A 125 5.68 12.81 0.71
CA VAL A 125 6.59 11.87 1.36
C VAL A 125 6.40 11.85 2.89
N LEU A 126 6.00 12.95 3.51
CA LEU A 126 5.83 13.03 4.95
C LEU A 126 4.84 12.00 5.53
N PRO A 127 3.63 11.78 4.93
CA PRO A 127 2.72 10.75 5.41
C PRO A 127 3.35 9.35 5.42
N ALA A 128 4.21 9.05 4.46
CA ALA A 128 4.89 7.77 4.41
C ALA A 128 5.81 7.54 5.62
N LEU A 129 6.51 8.57 6.08
CA LEU A 129 7.31 8.52 7.31
C LEU A 129 6.43 8.28 8.54
N GLY A 130 5.26 8.92 8.61
CA GLY A 130 4.30 8.71 9.69
C GLY A 130 3.76 7.27 9.70
N VAL A 131 3.20 6.81 8.58
CA VAL A 131 2.62 5.46 8.44
C VAL A 131 3.65 4.36 8.72
N ALA A 132 4.90 4.56 8.31
CA ALA A 132 5.99 3.62 8.58
C ALA A 132 6.19 3.35 10.08
N LEU A 133 5.89 4.32 10.95
CA LEU A 133 5.95 4.17 12.40
C LEU A 133 4.62 3.66 13.01
N VAL A 134 3.46 4.05 12.45
CA VAL A 134 2.14 3.66 12.98
C VAL A 134 1.95 2.16 12.89
N LYS A 135 2.05 1.57 11.70
CA LYS A 135 1.74 0.15 11.48
C LYS A 135 2.47 -0.81 12.41
N PRO A 136 3.81 -0.81 12.50
CA PRO A 136 4.51 -1.73 13.40
C PRO A 136 4.21 -1.44 14.87
N SER A 137 3.99 -0.17 15.26
CA SER A 137 3.67 0.19 16.64
C SER A 137 2.30 -0.36 17.07
N VAL A 138 1.28 -0.29 16.19
CA VAL A 138 -0.05 -0.82 16.48
C VAL A 138 -0.06 -2.34 16.49
N VAL A 139 0.57 -2.98 15.51
CA VAL A 139 0.69 -4.45 15.45
C VAL A 139 1.47 -4.98 16.64
N GLY A 140 2.59 -4.33 17.00
CA GLY A 140 3.38 -4.67 18.19
C GLY A 140 2.62 -4.46 19.49
N THR A 141 1.84 -3.38 19.60
CA THR A 141 0.96 -3.14 20.76
C THR A 141 -0.13 -4.19 20.84
N THR A 142 -0.76 -4.56 19.73
CA THR A 142 -1.77 -5.62 19.66
C THR A 142 -1.19 -6.95 20.17
N ALA A 143 0.04 -7.30 19.77
CA ALA A 143 0.71 -8.49 20.26
C ALA A 143 0.98 -8.46 21.78
N ARG A 144 1.48 -7.32 22.30
CA ARG A 144 1.94 -7.18 23.69
C ARG A 144 0.81 -6.91 24.68
N ALA A 145 -0.22 -6.17 24.27
CA ALA A 145 -1.35 -5.79 25.11
C ALA A 145 -2.56 -6.75 25.03
N SER A 146 -2.39 -7.91 24.39
CA SER A 146 -3.36 -9.01 24.34
C SER A 146 -2.85 -10.19 25.13
N LYS A 147 -3.71 -10.82 25.95
CA LYS A 147 -3.41 -12.12 26.56
C LYS A 147 -3.24 -13.18 25.48
N GLU A 148 -2.44 -14.20 25.74
CA GLU A 148 -2.05 -15.20 24.74
C GLU A 148 -3.23 -15.95 24.13
N ASN A 149 -4.21 -16.32 24.97
CA ASN A 149 -5.43 -17.04 24.60
C ASN A 149 -6.40 -16.24 23.71
N VAL A 150 -6.32 -14.90 23.69
CA VAL A 150 -7.18 -14.02 22.87
C VAL A 150 -6.42 -13.22 21.83
N ARG A 151 -5.11 -13.42 21.67
CA ARG A 151 -4.26 -12.65 20.74
C ARG A 151 -4.74 -12.74 19.29
N SER A 152 -5.17 -13.92 18.84
CA SER A 152 -5.74 -14.08 17.49
C SER A 152 -7.01 -13.26 17.28
N VAL A 153 -7.86 -13.15 18.31
CA VAL A 153 -9.04 -12.27 18.30
C VAL A 153 -8.60 -10.80 18.23
N GLY A 154 -7.53 -10.43 18.96
CA GLY A 154 -6.94 -9.10 18.90
C GLY A 154 -6.51 -8.69 17.49
N TYR A 155 -5.85 -9.58 16.74
CA TYR A 155 -5.51 -9.32 15.35
C TYR A 155 -6.75 -9.24 14.44
N SER A 156 -7.79 -10.02 14.71
CA SER A 156 -9.05 -9.92 13.96
C SER A 156 -9.73 -8.57 14.19
N ILE A 157 -9.74 -8.07 15.43
CA ILE A 157 -10.26 -6.72 15.76
C ILE A 157 -9.43 -5.65 15.03
N TYR A 158 -8.10 -5.72 15.11
CA TYR A 158 -7.20 -4.84 14.37
C TYR A 158 -7.54 -4.79 12.87
N TYR A 159 -7.61 -5.94 12.23
CA TYR A 159 -7.92 -6.04 10.79
C TYR A 159 -9.29 -5.47 10.45
N THR A 160 -10.30 -5.73 11.29
CA THR A 160 -11.65 -5.17 11.11
C THR A 160 -11.63 -3.64 11.20
N LEU A 161 -10.94 -3.07 12.19
CA LEU A 161 -10.86 -1.62 12.36
C LEU A 161 -10.10 -0.94 11.21
N VAL A 162 -9.05 -1.58 10.67
CA VAL A 162 -8.37 -1.11 9.46
C VAL A 162 -9.33 -1.04 8.28
N ASN A 163 -10.14 -2.07 8.05
CA ASN A 163 -11.11 -2.10 6.94
C ASN A 163 -12.28 -1.12 7.15
N VAL A 164 -12.73 -0.94 8.40
CA VAL A 164 -13.72 0.12 8.72
C VAL A 164 -13.16 1.49 8.39
N GLY A 165 -11.89 1.77 8.74
CA GLY A 165 -11.22 3.03 8.38
C GLY A 165 -11.08 3.21 6.88
N SER A 166 -10.71 2.15 6.15
CA SER A 166 -10.55 2.20 4.68
C SER A 166 -11.88 2.41 3.94
N THR A 167 -12.99 1.94 4.50
CA THR A 167 -14.34 2.19 3.97
C THR A 167 -14.82 3.61 4.32
N ALA A 168 -14.66 4.01 5.58
CA ALA A 168 -15.14 5.31 6.06
C ALA A 168 -14.37 6.49 5.44
N GLY A 169 -13.09 6.29 5.07
CA GLY A 169 -12.25 7.31 4.47
C GLY A 169 -12.81 7.88 3.17
N PRO A 170 -13.00 7.08 2.11
CA PRO A 170 -13.59 7.54 0.85
C PRO A 170 -14.99 8.12 1.01
N LEU A 171 -15.82 7.56 1.91
CA LEU A 171 -17.15 8.09 2.21
C LEU A 171 -17.08 9.47 2.88
N LEU A 172 -16.12 9.68 3.80
CA LEU A 172 -15.84 10.98 4.39
C LEU A 172 -15.36 11.97 3.33
N ALA A 173 -14.51 11.53 2.41
CA ALA A 173 -14.01 12.37 1.33
C ALA A 173 -15.14 12.81 0.39
N SER A 174 -16.07 11.90 0.04
CA SER A 174 -17.29 12.19 -0.69
C SER A 174 -18.11 13.25 0.03
N TRP A 175 -18.46 13.00 1.30
CA TRP A 175 -19.23 13.94 2.10
C TRP A 175 -18.57 15.34 2.20
N ALA A 176 -17.24 15.38 2.40
CA ALA A 176 -16.52 16.65 2.50
C ALA A 176 -16.53 17.46 1.19
N GLN A 177 -16.50 16.77 0.03
CA GLN A 177 -16.59 17.41 -1.28
C GLN A 177 -18.01 17.93 -1.59
N GLU A 178 -19.05 17.22 -1.14
CA GLU A 178 -20.44 17.68 -1.29
C GLU A 178 -20.73 18.96 -0.48
N HIS A 179 -20.03 19.16 0.66
CA HIS A 179 -20.27 20.27 1.59
C HIS A 179 -19.19 21.38 1.53
N GLY A 180 -18.23 21.28 0.62
CA GLY A 180 -17.18 22.27 0.49
C GLY A 180 -16.10 21.94 -0.53
N ALA A 181 -14.99 22.64 -0.44
CA ALA A 181 -13.86 22.43 -1.33
C ALA A 181 -13.11 21.12 -0.99
N VAL A 182 -12.50 20.51 -2.01
CA VAL A 182 -11.75 19.26 -1.87
C VAL A 182 -10.60 19.34 -0.84
N GLU A 183 -10.04 20.54 -0.63
CA GLU A 183 -9.01 20.80 0.40
C GLU A 183 -9.51 20.49 1.81
N ASN A 184 -10.81 20.51 2.05
CA ASN A 184 -11.39 20.16 3.34
C ASN A 184 -11.18 18.68 3.68
N VAL A 185 -11.08 17.81 2.68
CA VAL A 185 -10.72 16.39 2.90
C VAL A 185 -9.38 16.29 3.63
N PHE A 186 -8.36 17.01 3.16
CA PHE A 186 -7.03 17.04 3.77
C PHE A 186 -7.04 17.70 5.15
N ARG A 187 -7.83 18.76 5.35
CA ARG A 187 -7.95 19.44 6.64
C ARG A 187 -8.66 18.59 7.68
N ILE A 188 -9.72 17.85 7.29
CA ILE A 188 -10.41 16.90 8.16
C ILE A 188 -9.50 15.73 8.49
N ALA A 189 -8.74 15.21 7.53
CA ALA A 189 -7.73 14.20 7.76
C ALA A 189 -6.66 14.68 8.76
N ALA A 190 -6.17 15.91 8.60
CA ALA A 190 -5.22 16.52 9.53
C ALA A 190 -5.80 16.64 10.95
N LEU A 191 -7.04 17.11 11.08
CA LEU A 191 -7.73 17.22 12.38
C LEU A 191 -7.91 15.83 13.02
N SER A 192 -8.30 14.85 12.24
CA SER A 192 -8.50 13.47 12.72
C SER A 192 -7.21 12.91 13.35
N VAL A 193 -6.08 12.97 12.63
CA VAL A 193 -4.80 12.47 13.15
C VAL A 193 -4.23 13.36 14.26
N PHE A 194 -4.51 14.67 14.26
CA PHE A 194 -4.18 15.57 15.35
C PHE A 194 -4.88 15.19 16.67
N LEU A 195 -6.16 14.87 16.60
CA LEU A 195 -6.90 14.38 17.77
C LEU A 195 -6.30 13.05 18.27
N MET A 196 -5.87 12.18 17.37
CA MET A 196 -5.22 10.91 17.75
C MET A 196 -3.85 11.14 18.40
N LEU A 197 -3.13 12.19 18.04
CA LEU A 197 -1.91 12.59 18.75
C LEU A 197 -2.21 12.82 20.25
N PHE A 198 -3.26 13.57 20.58
CA PHE A 198 -3.65 13.78 21.98
C PHE A 198 -4.14 12.51 22.66
N VAL A 199 -4.92 11.68 21.95
CA VAL A 199 -5.36 10.39 22.48
C VAL A 199 -4.16 9.52 22.87
N VAL A 200 -3.13 9.46 22.03
CA VAL A 200 -1.90 8.71 22.31
C VAL A 200 -1.12 9.35 23.47
N LEU A 201 -0.92 10.67 23.46
CA LEU A 201 -0.17 11.36 24.50
C LEU A 201 -0.81 11.22 25.88
N LEU A 202 -2.15 11.25 25.96
CA LEU A 202 -2.88 11.25 27.24
C LEU A 202 -3.21 9.83 27.74
N PHE A 203 -3.51 8.90 26.82
CA PHE A 203 -4.11 7.63 27.19
C PHE A 203 -3.25 6.41 26.87
N PHE A 204 -2.23 6.51 25.99
CA PHE A 204 -1.40 5.38 25.65
C PHE A 204 -0.31 5.16 26.70
N LYS A 205 -0.28 3.95 27.25
CA LYS A 205 0.80 3.49 28.13
C LYS A 205 1.59 2.42 27.39
N GLU A 206 2.92 2.51 27.44
CA GLU A 206 3.82 1.54 26.80
C GLU A 206 3.56 0.13 27.33
N PRO A 207 3.13 -0.83 26.50
CA PRO A 207 2.95 -2.20 26.96
C PRO A 207 4.34 -2.87 27.11
N ARG A 208 4.74 -3.15 28.33
CA ARG A 208 6.00 -3.84 28.64
C ARG A 208 5.69 -5.25 29.10
N ARG A 209 6.41 -6.25 28.55
CA ARG A 209 6.44 -7.61 29.09
C ARG A 209 7.79 -7.88 29.70
N ALA A 210 7.79 -8.50 30.88
CA ALA A 210 9.00 -9.08 31.47
C ALA A 210 9.51 -10.19 30.51
N GLY A 211 10.75 -10.06 30.04
CA GLY A 211 11.34 -11.04 29.15
C GLY A 211 11.32 -10.71 27.64
N ASP A 212 10.85 -9.51 27.24
CA ASP A 212 10.98 -9.07 25.84
C ASP A 212 12.47 -9.04 25.46
N ALA A 213 12.82 -9.78 24.41
CA ALA A 213 14.18 -9.74 23.86
C ALA A 213 14.52 -8.33 23.38
N PRO A 214 15.76 -7.85 23.58
CA PRO A 214 16.17 -6.56 23.07
C PRO A 214 16.00 -6.52 21.52
N PRO A 215 15.65 -5.35 20.97
CA PRO A 215 15.50 -5.22 19.52
C PRO A 215 16.82 -5.59 18.82
N PRO A 216 16.76 -6.23 17.64
CA PRO A 216 17.96 -6.62 16.92
C PRO A 216 18.85 -5.41 16.63
N SER A 217 20.18 -5.60 16.66
CA SER A 217 21.10 -4.53 16.32
C SER A 217 20.90 -4.08 14.87
N ILE A 218 21.28 -2.82 14.54
CA ILE A 218 21.20 -2.34 13.15
C ILE A 218 21.95 -3.28 12.21
N LYS A 219 23.15 -3.70 12.62
CA LYS A 219 24.00 -4.63 11.86
C LYS A 219 23.25 -5.93 11.57
N GLN A 220 22.58 -6.50 12.55
CA GLN A 220 21.82 -7.74 12.38
C GLN A 220 20.60 -7.56 11.48
N THR A 221 19.88 -6.43 11.65
CA THR A 221 18.76 -6.08 10.77
C THR A 221 19.22 -5.96 9.32
N VAL A 222 20.33 -5.23 9.06
CA VAL A 222 20.89 -5.09 7.71
C VAL A 222 21.39 -6.43 7.17
N THR A 223 22.05 -7.23 8.00
CA THR A 223 22.53 -8.58 7.58
C THR A 223 21.36 -9.48 7.18
N ASN A 224 20.29 -9.52 7.98
CA ASN A 224 19.09 -10.29 7.66
C ASN A 224 18.42 -9.79 6.38
N PHE A 225 18.36 -8.48 6.21
CA PHE A 225 17.83 -7.86 5.00
C PHE A 225 18.64 -8.27 3.76
N CYS A 226 19.97 -8.17 3.82
CA CYS A 226 20.84 -8.58 2.73
C CYS A 226 20.74 -10.08 2.42
N ALA A 227 20.57 -10.93 3.43
CA ALA A 227 20.42 -12.37 3.24
C ALA A 227 19.15 -12.74 2.44
N VAL A 228 18.05 -12.00 2.64
CA VAL A 228 16.80 -12.22 1.88
C VAL A 228 16.96 -11.85 0.40
N LEU A 229 17.78 -10.87 0.08
CA LEU A 229 18.03 -10.44 -1.31
C LEU A 229 18.71 -11.55 -2.16
N GLY A 230 19.38 -12.51 -1.54
CA GLY A 230 20.19 -13.51 -2.24
C GLY A 230 21.65 -13.04 -2.40
N ASN A 231 22.18 -13.03 -3.61
CA ASN A 231 23.53 -12.46 -3.85
C ASN A 231 23.45 -10.91 -3.85
N TYR A 232 23.26 -10.33 -2.66
CA TYR A 232 23.08 -8.90 -2.51
C TYR A 232 24.22 -8.07 -3.09
N ARG A 233 25.46 -8.59 -3.07
CA ARG A 233 26.62 -7.90 -3.65
C ARG A 233 26.46 -7.70 -5.14
N LEU A 234 26.08 -8.78 -5.85
CA LEU A 234 25.81 -8.71 -7.28
C LEU A 234 24.64 -7.76 -7.56
N VAL A 235 23.52 -7.92 -6.87
CA VAL A 235 22.32 -7.10 -7.06
C VAL A 235 22.61 -5.62 -6.83
N LEU A 236 23.25 -5.26 -5.70
CA LEU A 236 23.58 -3.86 -5.39
C LEU A 236 24.63 -3.29 -6.34
N SER A 237 25.60 -4.11 -6.80
CA SER A 237 26.59 -3.65 -7.79
C SER A 237 25.94 -3.36 -9.14
N VAL A 238 25.05 -4.23 -9.61
CA VAL A 238 24.31 -4.03 -10.86
C VAL A 238 23.38 -2.82 -10.77
N LEU A 239 22.63 -2.66 -9.68
CA LEU A 239 21.76 -1.51 -9.48
C LEU A 239 22.54 -0.20 -9.35
N GLY A 240 23.63 -0.20 -8.56
CA GLY A 240 24.51 0.94 -8.43
C GLY A 240 25.12 1.36 -9.77
N PHE A 241 25.60 0.40 -10.55
CA PHE A 241 26.11 0.66 -11.90
C PHE A 241 25.02 1.22 -12.83
N ALA A 242 23.80 0.66 -12.80
CA ALA A 242 22.67 1.16 -13.58
C ALA A 242 22.31 2.61 -13.22
N VAL A 243 22.29 2.97 -11.93
CA VAL A 243 22.06 4.34 -11.47
C VAL A 243 23.16 5.28 -11.96
N LEU A 244 24.42 4.90 -11.80
CA LEU A 244 25.56 5.71 -12.27
C LEU A 244 25.52 5.92 -13.77
N LEU A 245 25.12 4.89 -14.53
CA LEU A 245 24.98 4.96 -15.98
C LEU A 245 23.85 5.90 -16.39
N ARG A 246 22.69 5.87 -15.71
CA ARG A 246 21.61 6.83 -15.92
C ARG A 246 21.99 8.27 -15.61
N ILE A 247 22.76 8.47 -14.53
CA ILE A 247 23.31 9.79 -14.20
C ILE A 247 24.25 10.25 -15.31
N ALA A 248 25.14 9.37 -15.81
CA ALA A 248 26.05 9.70 -16.90
C ALA A 248 25.28 10.05 -18.19
N GLU A 249 24.23 9.31 -18.57
CA GLU A 249 23.34 9.65 -19.70
C GLU A 249 22.70 11.04 -19.55
N ALA A 250 22.34 11.43 -18.33
CA ALA A 250 21.76 12.75 -18.06
C ALA A 250 22.77 13.90 -18.18
N PHE A 251 24.05 13.65 -17.84
CA PHE A 251 25.13 14.66 -17.94
C PHE A 251 25.79 14.69 -19.31
N PHE A 252 25.87 13.57 -20.00
CA PHE A 252 26.54 13.44 -21.31
C PHE A 252 25.50 13.12 -22.38
N SER A 253 24.97 14.14 -23.05
CA SER A 253 23.91 14.02 -24.07
C SER A 253 24.24 13.09 -25.25
N GLN A 254 25.52 12.80 -25.46
CA GLN A 254 25.99 11.85 -26.51
C GLN A 254 26.00 10.39 -26.05
N LEU A 255 25.87 10.14 -24.74
CA LEU A 255 25.82 8.79 -24.20
C LEU A 255 24.40 8.23 -24.36
N ASN A 256 24.23 7.34 -25.33
CA ASN A 256 22.96 6.66 -25.57
C ASN A 256 23.16 5.15 -25.37
N VAL A 257 22.81 4.67 -24.19
CA VAL A 257 22.95 3.24 -23.86
C VAL A 257 21.83 2.47 -24.52
N PRO A 258 22.15 1.49 -25.38
CA PRO A 258 21.14 0.76 -26.13
C PRO A 258 20.26 -0.10 -25.22
N TRP A 259 19.01 -0.29 -25.59
CA TRP A 259 18.00 -1.01 -24.78
C TRP A 259 18.42 -2.43 -24.39
N TRP A 260 19.14 -3.15 -25.26
CA TRP A 260 19.63 -4.51 -24.97
C TRP A 260 20.64 -4.55 -23.82
N PHE A 261 21.40 -3.48 -23.60
CA PHE A 261 22.30 -3.38 -22.46
C PHE A 261 21.52 -3.28 -21.15
N TRP A 262 20.43 -2.50 -21.12
CA TRP A 262 19.54 -2.41 -19.97
C TRP A 262 18.83 -3.74 -19.69
N THR A 263 18.42 -4.47 -20.72
CA THR A 263 17.85 -5.82 -20.54
C THR A 263 18.89 -6.80 -20.00
N GLY A 264 20.14 -6.71 -20.43
CA GLY A 264 21.24 -7.50 -19.89
C GLY A 264 21.51 -7.22 -18.40
N LEU A 265 21.56 -5.95 -17.99
CA LEU A 265 21.70 -5.57 -16.59
C LEU A 265 20.53 -6.08 -15.74
N THR A 266 19.31 -5.97 -16.26
CA THR A 266 18.11 -6.47 -15.59
C THR A 266 18.18 -7.99 -15.40
N ALA A 267 18.55 -8.73 -16.45
CA ALA A 267 18.71 -10.18 -16.38
C ALA A 267 19.80 -10.59 -15.36
N LEU A 268 20.92 -9.84 -15.33
CA LEU A 268 21.99 -10.09 -14.36
C LEU A 268 21.55 -9.81 -12.91
N ALA A 269 20.78 -8.74 -12.70
CA ALA A 269 20.19 -8.46 -11.39
C ALA A 269 19.23 -9.58 -10.96
N LEU A 270 18.35 -10.02 -11.85
CA LEU A 270 17.40 -11.11 -11.60
C LEU A 270 18.10 -12.45 -11.31
N ALA A 271 19.22 -12.72 -11.95
CA ALA A 271 20.03 -13.91 -11.67
C ALA A 271 20.66 -13.89 -10.26
N GLY A 272 20.87 -12.71 -9.69
CA GLY A 272 21.42 -12.53 -8.35
C GLY A 272 20.40 -12.61 -7.21
N ILE A 273 19.10 -12.42 -7.47
CA ILE A 273 18.08 -12.42 -6.44
C ILE A 273 17.70 -13.84 -5.97
N SER A 274 17.24 -13.95 -4.73
CA SER A 274 16.71 -15.22 -4.22
C SER A 274 15.40 -15.60 -4.92
N ARG A 275 15.06 -16.91 -4.87
CA ARG A 275 13.76 -17.38 -5.40
C ARG A 275 12.58 -16.66 -4.75
N PHE A 276 12.68 -16.38 -3.46
CA PHE A 276 11.66 -15.58 -2.74
C PHE A 276 11.55 -14.17 -3.30
N MET A 277 12.68 -13.49 -3.52
CA MET A 277 12.67 -12.15 -4.14
C MET A 277 12.12 -12.17 -5.57
N LEU A 278 12.42 -13.22 -6.35
CA LEU A 278 11.85 -13.38 -7.68
C LEU A 278 10.32 -13.48 -7.64
N PHE A 279 9.77 -14.23 -6.68
CA PHE A 279 8.32 -14.29 -6.45
C PHE A 279 7.76 -12.87 -6.16
N LEU A 280 8.39 -12.10 -5.29
CA LEU A 280 7.95 -10.75 -4.95
C LEU A 280 8.01 -9.81 -6.17
N VAL A 281 9.07 -9.90 -6.98
CA VAL A 281 9.20 -9.11 -8.23
C VAL A 281 8.08 -9.45 -9.21
N ILE A 282 7.79 -10.73 -9.43
CA ILE A 282 6.66 -11.14 -10.29
C ILE A 282 5.34 -10.63 -9.72
N PHE A 283 5.12 -10.79 -8.42
CA PHE A 283 3.88 -10.38 -7.76
C PHE A 283 3.68 -8.85 -7.73
N THR A 284 4.74 -8.07 -7.96
CA THR A 284 4.62 -6.61 -8.16
C THR A 284 3.67 -6.27 -9.30
N GLY A 285 3.59 -7.10 -10.34
CA GLY A 285 2.65 -6.92 -11.44
C GLY A 285 1.18 -6.90 -11.01
N TYR A 286 0.78 -7.71 -10.03
CA TYR A 286 -0.54 -7.64 -9.41
C TYR A 286 -0.79 -6.25 -8.79
N TRP A 287 0.18 -5.73 -8.05
CA TRP A 287 0.03 -4.43 -7.40
C TRP A 287 0.03 -3.26 -8.39
N ILE A 288 0.69 -3.39 -9.56
CA ILE A 288 0.55 -2.42 -10.64
C ILE A 288 -0.89 -2.37 -11.14
N VAL A 289 -1.56 -3.51 -11.28
CA VAL A 289 -2.97 -3.60 -11.68
C VAL A 289 -3.90 -3.08 -10.58
N PHE A 290 -3.67 -3.46 -9.33
CA PHE A 290 -4.47 -3.06 -8.18
C PHE A 290 -4.47 -1.53 -7.98
N TRP A 291 -3.31 -0.90 -8.00
CA TRP A 291 -3.20 0.55 -7.78
C TRP A 291 -3.91 1.40 -8.85
N GLN A 292 -4.35 0.79 -9.96
CA GLN A 292 -5.12 1.52 -10.97
C GLN A 292 -6.46 2.04 -10.41
N GLU A 293 -7.03 1.37 -9.41
CA GLU A 293 -8.27 1.85 -8.79
C GLU A 293 -8.12 3.24 -8.15
N PHE A 294 -6.97 3.53 -7.54
CA PHE A 294 -6.73 4.83 -6.89
C PHE A 294 -6.08 5.86 -7.81
N ILE A 295 -5.42 5.43 -8.89
CA ILE A 295 -4.62 6.31 -9.74
C ILE A 295 -5.32 6.59 -11.06
N ALA A 296 -5.55 5.57 -11.88
CA ALA A 296 -6.14 5.74 -13.22
C ALA A 296 -7.67 5.86 -13.18
N LEU A 297 -8.35 5.05 -12.38
CA LEU A 297 -9.82 4.97 -12.38
C LEU A 297 -10.50 6.30 -12.09
N PRO A 298 -10.12 7.08 -11.04
CA PRO A 298 -10.74 8.39 -10.78
C PRO A 298 -10.55 9.36 -11.94
N LEU A 299 -9.36 9.41 -12.53
CA LEU A 299 -9.04 10.26 -13.67
C LEU A 299 -9.80 9.83 -14.93
N TYR A 300 -9.87 8.53 -15.17
CA TYR A 300 -10.59 7.95 -16.31
C TYR A 300 -12.10 8.23 -16.23
N ILE A 301 -12.69 8.04 -15.05
CA ILE A 301 -14.12 8.32 -14.83
C ILE A 301 -14.40 9.80 -15.10
N SER A 302 -13.58 10.69 -14.54
CA SER A 302 -13.74 12.15 -14.71
C SER A 302 -13.57 12.58 -16.17
N ALA A 303 -12.60 12.04 -16.90
CA ALA A 303 -12.28 12.45 -18.26
C ALA A 303 -13.19 11.83 -19.34
N TYR A 304 -13.62 10.56 -19.16
CA TYR A 304 -14.22 9.77 -20.25
C TYR A 304 -15.60 9.18 -19.93
N ILE A 305 -16.08 9.22 -18.68
CA ILE A 305 -17.37 8.63 -18.30
C ILE A 305 -18.32 9.74 -17.81
N ASP A 306 -18.02 10.36 -16.69
CA ASP A 306 -18.83 11.40 -16.08
C ASP A 306 -17.96 12.33 -15.21
N PRO A 307 -17.75 13.60 -15.64
CA PRO A 307 -16.98 14.57 -14.87
C PRO A 307 -17.57 14.89 -13.48
N LYS A 308 -18.89 14.65 -13.31
CA LYS A 308 -19.60 14.92 -12.06
C LYS A 308 -19.67 13.70 -11.14
N ALA A 309 -19.15 12.55 -11.57
CA ALA A 309 -19.17 11.34 -10.76
C ALA A 309 -18.39 11.52 -9.46
N ASP A 310 -18.98 11.03 -8.38
CA ASP A 310 -18.34 10.94 -7.07
C ASP A 310 -17.37 9.76 -7.03
N THR A 311 -16.16 9.99 -7.52
CA THR A 311 -15.12 8.96 -7.60
C THR A 311 -14.70 8.45 -6.21
N ALA A 312 -14.71 9.31 -5.18
CA ALA A 312 -14.39 8.90 -3.82
C ALA A 312 -15.41 7.89 -3.28
N ARG A 313 -16.69 8.10 -3.53
CA ARG A 313 -17.76 7.17 -3.16
C ARG A 313 -17.66 5.85 -3.92
N ILE A 314 -17.31 5.89 -5.19
CA ILE A 314 -17.09 4.69 -6.01
C ILE A 314 -15.96 3.84 -5.42
N LEU A 315 -14.85 4.44 -5.00
CA LEU A 315 -13.71 3.75 -4.40
C LEU A 315 -14.01 3.09 -3.05
N ALA A 316 -15.06 3.53 -2.32
CA ALA A 316 -15.51 2.85 -1.12
C ALA A 316 -16.08 1.44 -1.39
N THR A 317 -16.37 1.10 -2.66
CA THR A 317 -16.93 -0.20 -3.03
C THR A 317 -16.00 -1.35 -2.67
N ASP A 318 -14.71 -1.23 -2.99
CA ASP A 318 -13.74 -2.29 -2.74
C ASP A 318 -13.67 -2.68 -1.24
N PRO A 319 -13.33 -1.80 -0.29
CA PRO A 319 -13.25 -2.18 1.12
C PRO A 319 -14.61 -2.59 1.72
N ILE A 320 -15.74 -2.12 1.20
CA ILE A 320 -17.08 -2.61 1.60
C ILE A 320 -17.23 -4.08 1.23
N VAL A 321 -16.88 -4.44 0.00
CA VAL A 321 -16.94 -5.84 -0.48
C VAL A 321 -15.98 -6.73 0.33
N VAL A 322 -14.78 -6.23 0.62
CA VAL A 322 -13.81 -6.94 1.48
C VAL A 322 -14.42 -7.24 2.85
N ILE A 323 -15.03 -6.26 3.53
CA ILE A 323 -15.66 -6.47 4.84
C ILE A 323 -16.77 -7.52 4.76
N LEU A 324 -17.66 -7.40 3.76
CA LEU A 324 -18.85 -8.25 3.66
C LEU A 324 -18.54 -9.69 3.26
N PHE A 325 -17.57 -9.89 2.36
CA PHE A 325 -17.37 -11.19 1.71
C PHE A 325 -16.12 -11.95 2.15
N THR A 326 -15.20 -11.36 2.93
CA THR A 326 -13.96 -12.05 3.36
C THR A 326 -14.23 -13.39 4.04
N MET A 327 -15.23 -13.47 4.93
CA MET A 327 -15.55 -14.72 5.62
C MET A 327 -16.12 -15.78 4.68
N VAL A 328 -17.01 -15.38 3.77
CA VAL A 328 -17.68 -16.29 2.81
C VAL A 328 -16.65 -16.84 1.82
N ILE A 329 -15.88 -15.95 1.17
CA ILE A 329 -14.89 -16.35 0.17
C ILE A 329 -13.75 -17.12 0.84
N GLY A 330 -13.32 -16.73 2.04
CA GLY A 330 -12.34 -17.47 2.82
C GLY A 330 -12.78 -18.90 3.13
N PHE A 331 -14.07 -19.11 3.43
CA PHE A 331 -14.67 -20.44 3.61
C PHE A 331 -14.70 -21.24 2.30
N LEU A 332 -15.11 -20.65 1.18
CA LEU A 332 -15.17 -21.29 -0.12
C LEU A 332 -13.77 -21.72 -0.61
N THR A 333 -12.77 -20.89 -0.36
CA THR A 333 -11.40 -21.12 -0.83
C THR A 333 -10.51 -21.89 0.17
N LYS A 334 -11.02 -22.27 1.35
CA LYS A 334 -10.23 -22.90 2.43
C LYS A 334 -9.47 -24.18 2.02
N ARG A 335 -9.98 -24.93 1.06
CA ARG A 335 -9.37 -26.19 0.56
C ARG A 335 -8.39 -25.95 -0.58
N MET A 336 -8.29 -24.74 -1.10
CA MET A 336 -7.36 -24.42 -2.18
C MET A 336 -5.93 -24.37 -1.67
N HIS A 337 -5.00 -24.86 -2.48
CA HIS A 337 -3.59 -24.66 -2.23
C HIS A 337 -3.27 -23.15 -2.27
N ALA A 338 -2.45 -22.67 -1.32
CA ALA A 338 -2.19 -21.23 -1.15
C ALA A 338 -1.73 -20.55 -2.44
N PHE A 339 -0.79 -21.17 -3.17
CA PHE A 339 -0.26 -20.57 -4.40
C PHE A 339 -1.26 -20.53 -5.55
N HIS A 340 -2.12 -21.57 -5.69
CA HIS A 340 -3.20 -21.56 -6.67
C HIS A 340 -4.24 -20.48 -6.38
N ALA A 341 -4.50 -20.19 -5.10
CA ALA A 341 -5.39 -19.07 -4.72
C ALA A 341 -4.76 -17.71 -5.09
N ILE A 342 -3.44 -17.55 -4.92
CA ILE A 342 -2.72 -16.34 -5.36
C ILE A 342 -2.87 -16.15 -6.87
N ILE A 343 -2.65 -17.20 -7.68
CA ILE A 343 -2.78 -17.15 -9.14
C ILE A 343 -4.23 -16.80 -9.54
N LEU A 344 -5.22 -17.49 -8.96
CA LEU A 344 -6.63 -17.28 -9.26
C LEU A 344 -7.09 -15.87 -8.91
N GLY A 345 -6.77 -15.38 -7.70
CA GLY A 345 -7.13 -14.04 -7.27
C GLY A 345 -6.49 -12.96 -8.15
N THR A 346 -5.21 -13.13 -8.52
CA THR A 346 -4.53 -12.27 -9.46
C THR A 346 -5.24 -12.24 -10.82
N LEU A 347 -5.65 -13.39 -11.34
CA LEU A 347 -6.37 -13.49 -12.62
C LEU A 347 -7.73 -12.79 -12.54
N ILE A 348 -8.51 -13.03 -11.49
CA ILE A 348 -9.83 -12.40 -11.29
C ILE A 348 -9.69 -10.87 -11.28
N SER A 349 -8.81 -10.32 -10.43
CA SER A 349 -8.59 -8.87 -10.35
C SER A 349 -8.09 -8.29 -11.67
N SER A 350 -7.29 -9.05 -12.44
CA SER A 350 -6.76 -8.58 -13.71
C SER A 350 -7.82 -8.53 -14.80
N LEU A 351 -8.68 -9.55 -14.89
CA LEU A 351 -9.75 -9.61 -15.89
C LEU A 351 -10.92 -8.69 -15.56
N ALA A 352 -11.07 -8.25 -14.30
CA ALA A 352 -12.13 -7.34 -13.89
C ALA A 352 -12.16 -6.05 -14.71
N TRP A 353 -11.01 -5.52 -15.12
CA TRP A 353 -10.89 -4.29 -15.90
C TRP A 353 -11.48 -4.39 -17.32
N ILE A 354 -11.73 -5.61 -17.85
CA ILE A 354 -12.43 -5.81 -19.13
C ILE A 354 -13.85 -5.25 -19.07
N LEU A 355 -14.49 -5.22 -17.91
CA LEU A 355 -15.83 -4.71 -17.74
C LEU A 355 -15.94 -3.22 -18.14
N LEU A 356 -14.93 -2.41 -17.83
CA LEU A 356 -14.86 -1.01 -18.25
C LEU A 356 -14.57 -0.84 -19.76
N ILE A 357 -13.95 -1.83 -20.39
CA ILE A 357 -13.72 -1.83 -21.84
C ILE A 357 -15.03 -2.09 -22.58
N VAL A 358 -15.79 -3.07 -22.10
CA VAL A 358 -17.05 -3.50 -22.75
C VAL A 358 -18.14 -2.42 -22.59
N HIS A 359 -18.22 -1.80 -21.42
CA HIS A 359 -19.25 -0.80 -21.15
C HIS A 359 -18.74 0.28 -20.19
N PRO A 360 -18.11 1.38 -20.70
CA PRO A 360 -17.60 2.46 -19.86
C PRO A 360 -18.76 3.25 -19.21
N SER A 361 -19.03 2.97 -17.95
CA SER A 361 -20.06 3.63 -17.15
C SER A 361 -19.70 3.63 -15.67
N VAL A 362 -20.27 4.56 -14.90
CA VAL A 362 -20.09 4.63 -13.45
C VAL A 362 -20.51 3.33 -12.77
N TRP A 363 -21.64 2.75 -13.21
CA TRP A 363 -22.10 1.47 -12.67
C TRP A 363 -21.12 0.33 -12.95
N MET A 364 -20.54 0.29 -14.15
CA MET A 364 -19.58 -0.74 -14.50
C MET A 364 -18.25 -0.55 -13.76
N ALA A 365 -17.87 0.68 -13.41
CA ALA A 365 -16.74 0.93 -12.51
C ALA A 365 -16.98 0.30 -11.12
N VAL A 366 -18.20 0.44 -10.56
CA VAL A 366 -18.57 -0.23 -9.31
C VAL A 366 -18.47 -1.75 -9.43
N VAL A 367 -19.03 -2.34 -10.50
CA VAL A 367 -18.96 -3.81 -10.73
C VAL A 367 -17.52 -4.27 -10.91
N THR A 368 -16.68 -3.47 -11.57
CA THR A 368 -15.24 -3.75 -11.70
C THR A 368 -14.56 -3.81 -10.33
N LEU A 369 -14.82 -2.83 -9.46
CA LEU A 369 -14.25 -2.83 -8.10
C LEU A 369 -14.75 -4.00 -7.26
N VAL A 370 -16.03 -4.41 -7.39
CA VAL A 370 -16.53 -5.65 -6.75
C VAL A 370 -15.70 -6.85 -7.20
N ALA A 371 -15.43 -6.98 -8.50
CA ALA A 371 -14.66 -8.11 -9.04
C ALA A 371 -13.18 -8.04 -8.61
N VAL A 372 -12.58 -6.84 -8.56
CA VAL A 372 -11.21 -6.62 -8.04
C VAL A 372 -11.13 -7.05 -6.58
N ALA A 373 -12.08 -6.61 -5.73
CA ALA A 373 -12.15 -6.96 -4.31
C ALA A 373 -12.30 -8.49 -4.10
N ILE A 374 -13.12 -9.16 -4.92
CA ILE A 374 -13.24 -10.63 -4.85
C ILE A 374 -11.87 -11.29 -5.12
N GLY A 375 -11.15 -10.86 -6.13
CA GLY A 375 -9.82 -11.36 -6.42
C GLY A 375 -8.83 -11.09 -5.28
N GLU A 376 -8.89 -9.91 -4.67
CA GLU A 376 -8.09 -9.54 -3.50
C GLU A 376 -8.36 -10.47 -2.32
N ILE A 377 -9.62 -10.69 -1.97
CA ILE A 377 -10.01 -11.58 -0.85
C ILE A 377 -9.51 -13.01 -1.06
N VAL A 378 -9.53 -13.51 -2.31
CA VAL A 378 -9.03 -14.85 -2.64
C VAL A 378 -7.53 -14.96 -2.42
N GLN A 379 -6.74 -13.95 -2.80
CA GLN A 379 -5.29 -14.06 -2.85
C GLN A 379 -4.57 -13.47 -1.63
N GLN A 380 -4.99 -12.34 -1.06
CA GLN A 380 -4.21 -11.62 -0.04
C GLN A 380 -3.93 -12.43 1.23
N PRO A 381 -4.91 -13.12 1.85
CA PRO A 381 -4.63 -13.92 3.03
C PRO A 381 -3.64 -15.05 2.73
N ARG A 382 -3.70 -15.61 1.52
CA ARG A 382 -2.83 -16.71 1.07
C ARG A 382 -1.42 -16.23 0.74
N TYR A 383 -1.28 -15.00 0.27
CA TYR A 383 0.00 -14.35 0.04
C TYR A 383 0.79 -14.21 1.35
N TYR A 384 0.18 -13.66 2.40
CA TYR A 384 0.85 -13.52 3.69
C TYR A 384 1.10 -14.87 4.39
N ASP A 385 0.16 -15.82 4.30
CA ASP A 385 0.35 -17.18 4.80
C ASP A 385 1.55 -17.88 4.11
N TYR A 386 1.64 -17.80 2.79
CA TYR A 386 2.76 -18.37 2.03
C TYR A 386 4.10 -17.75 2.45
N ILE A 387 4.20 -16.43 2.55
CA ILE A 387 5.44 -15.76 2.97
C ILE A 387 5.82 -16.12 4.40
N SER A 388 4.86 -16.16 5.32
CA SER A 388 5.13 -16.51 6.72
C SER A 388 5.70 -17.91 6.90
N ARG A 389 5.29 -18.86 6.06
CA ARG A 389 5.80 -20.24 6.06
C ARG A 389 7.17 -20.39 5.40
N LEU A 390 7.54 -19.47 4.50
CA LEU A 390 8.88 -19.47 3.88
C LEU A 390 9.96 -18.90 4.80
N ALA A 391 9.57 -18.11 5.80
CA ALA A 391 10.50 -17.43 6.68
C ALA A 391 11.25 -18.45 7.59
N PRO A 392 12.60 -18.45 7.60
CA PRO A 392 13.37 -19.21 8.57
C PRO A 392 13.05 -18.78 10.02
N GLU A 393 13.32 -19.67 10.97
CA GLU A 393 13.16 -19.34 12.39
C GLU A 393 13.95 -18.09 12.77
N GLY A 394 13.30 -17.18 13.49
CA GLY A 394 13.85 -15.88 13.89
C GLY A 394 13.91 -14.81 12.79
N GLN A 395 13.51 -15.10 11.55
CA GLN A 395 13.50 -14.11 10.44
C GLN A 395 12.10 -13.76 9.94
N GLN A 396 11.05 -14.21 10.61
CA GLN A 396 9.66 -13.97 10.19
C GLN A 396 9.35 -12.49 10.00
N GLY A 397 9.80 -11.62 10.91
CA GLY A 397 9.62 -10.17 10.78
C GLY A 397 10.28 -9.59 9.53
N THR A 398 11.47 -10.06 9.17
CA THR A 398 12.18 -9.62 7.95
C THR A 398 11.42 -10.02 6.70
N TYR A 399 11.00 -11.29 6.58
CA TYR A 399 10.25 -11.79 5.43
C TYR A 399 8.90 -11.09 5.28
N MET A 400 8.19 -10.86 6.40
CA MET A 400 6.93 -10.11 6.40
C MET A 400 7.14 -8.62 6.06
N GLY A 401 8.27 -8.03 6.42
CA GLY A 401 8.66 -6.70 5.95
C GLY A 401 8.82 -6.66 4.43
N PHE A 402 9.50 -7.64 3.85
CA PHE A 402 9.63 -7.75 2.39
C PHE A 402 8.30 -8.01 1.67
N ALA A 403 7.28 -8.55 2.35
CA ALA A 403 5.94 -8.70 1.77
C ALA A 403 5.32 -7.36 1.33
N PHE A 404 5.76 -6.24 1.89
CA PHE A 404 5.30 -4.90 1.48
C PHE A 404 6.05 -4.33 0.28
N LEU A 405 7.17 -4.95 -0.12
CA LEU A 405 7.99 -4.48 -1.24
C LEU A 405 7.20 -4.42 -2.57
N PRO A 406 6.44 -5.46 -2.97
CA PRO A 406 5.61 -5.41 -4.18
C PRO A 406 4.58 -4.29 -4.16
N LEU A 407 3.99 -3.98 -2.99
CA LEU A 407 3.01 -2.91 -2.83
C LEU A 407 3.66 -1.55 -3.15
N GLY A 408 4.84 -1.30 -2.56
CA GLY A 408 5.58 -0.05 -2.75
C GLY A 408 6.05 0.12 -4.19
N ILE A 409 6.78 -0.85 -4.73
CA ILE A 409 7.27 -0.80 -6.12
C ILE A 409 6.09 -0.75 -7.09
N GLY A 410 5.03 -1.55 -6.86
CA GLY A 410 3.83 -1.58 -7.67
C GLY A 410 3.17 -0.20 -7.77
N SER A 411 3.05 0.54 -6.67
CA SER A 411 2.47 1.88 -6.66
C SER A 411 3.33 2.91 -7.42
N PHE A 412 4.66 2.90 -7.23
CA PHE A 412 5.57 3.76 -8.00
C PHE A 412 5.47 3.51 -9.51
N VAL A 413 5.48 2.23 -9.91
CA VAL A 413 5.37 1.85 -11.32
C VAL A 413 3.98 2.17 -11.84
N ALA A 414 2.92 1.88 -11.08
CA ALA A 414 1.54 2.17 -11.45
C ALA A 414 1.33 3.67 -11.71
N GLY A 415 1.88 4.55 -10.87
CA GLY A 415 1.77 6.00 -11.07
C GLY A 415 2.32 6.48 -12.41
N LYS A 416 3.54 6.05 -12.75
CA LYS A 416 4.16 6.39 -14.04
C LYS A 416 3.44 5.72 -15.22
N PHE A 417 3.07 4.46 -15.05
CA PHE A 417 2.38 3.67 -16.06
C PHE A 417 0.99 4.26 -16.37
N SER A 418 0.19 4.56 -15.34
CA SER A 418 -1.12 5.20 -15.49
C SER A 418 -1.03 6.54 -16.21
N GLY A 419 -0.07 7.38 -15.79
CA GLY A 419 0.13 8.69 -16.41
C GLY A 419 0.49 8.58 -17.87
N TRP A 420 1.38 7.65 -18.24
CA TRP A 420 1.75 7.39 -19.62
C TRP A 420 0.58 6.84 -20.43
N LEU A 421 -0.17 5.87 -19.89
CA LEU A 421 -1.33 5.29 -20.56
C LEU A 421 -2.41 6.33 -20.85
N MET A 422 -2.75 7.14 -19.83
CA MET A 422 -3.79 8.16 -19.96
C MET A 422 -3.40 9.24 -20.98
N HIS A 423 -2.14 9.68 -20.94
CA HIS A 423 -1.65 10.66 -21.90
C HIS A 423 -1.60 10.09 -23.32
N HIS A 424 -0.92 8.95 -23.50
CA HIS A 424 -0.68 8.40 -24.84
C HIS A 424 -1.96 7.84 -25.49
N PHE A 425 -2.70 6.99 -24.79
CA PHE A 425 -3.91 6.38 -25.35
C PHE A 425 -5.13 7.27 -25.21
N GLY A 426 -5.26 8.00 -24.08
CA GLY A 426 -6.41 8.84 -23.80
C GLY A 426 -6.37 10.17 -24.56
N GLU A 427 -5.31 10.95 -24.37
CA GLU A 427 -5.20 12.32 -24.90
C GLU A 427 -4.67 12.35 -26.34
N GLU A 428 -3.56 11.67 -26.65
CA GLU A 428 -2.95 11.71 -28.00
C GLU A 428 -3.70 10.84 -29.01
N MET A 429 -3.96 9.57 -28.70
CA MET A 429 -4.59 8.63 -29.61
C MET A 429 -6.12 8.69 -29.62
N HIS A 430 -6.74 9.32 -28.64
CA HIS A 430 -8.21 9.34 -28.42
C HIS A 430 -8.84 7.95 -28.34
N ARG A 431 -8.10 6.97 -27.77
CA ARG A 431 -8.51 5.58 -27.59
C ARG A 431 -8.40 5.14 -26.13
N PRO A 432 -9.22 5.73 -25.22
CA PRO A 432 -9.10 5.52 -23.79
C PRO A 432 -9.32 4.06 -23.35
N GLU A 433 -10.00 3.23 -24.14
CA GLU A 433 -10.17 1.81 -23.88
C GLU A 433 -8.83 1.04 -23.84
N LEU A 434 -7.80 1.52 -24.54
CA LEU A 434 -6.47 0.90 -24.56
C LEU A 434 -5.75 1.03 -23.21
N VAL A 435 -6.14 1.98 -22.36
CA VAL A 435 -5.65 2.09 -20.98
C VAL A 435 -5.95 0.78 -20.24
N TRP A 436 -7.20 0.34 -20.29
CA TRP A 436 -7.62 -0.88 -19.58
C TRP A 436 -7.13 -2.16 -20.23
N TRP A 437 -7.04 -2.21 -21.56
CA TRP A 437 -6.40 -3.35 -22.24
C TRP A 437 -4.94 -3.52 -21.80
N SER A 438 -4.21 -2.43 -21.61
CA SER A 438 -2.83 -2.46 -21.12
C SER A 438 -2.74 -2.97 -19.68
N VAL A 439 -3.67 -2.54 -18.81
CA VAL A 439 -3.77 -3.02 -17.44
C VAL A 439 -4.07 -4.53 -17.39
N VAL A 440 -5.04 -4.99 -18.18
CA VAL A 440 -5.36 -6.42 -18.33
C VAL A 440 -4.15 -7.21 -18.82
N ALA A 441 -3.43 -6.69 -19.81
CA ALA A 441 -2.24 -7.36 -20.37
C ALA A 441 -1.14 -7.56 -19.30
N VAL A 442 -0.87 -6.53 -18.47
CA VAL A 442 0.07 -6.64 -17.33
C VAL A 442 -0.42 -7.70 -16.33
N GLY A 443 -1.70 -7.70 -16.00
CA GLY A 443 -2.27 -8.66 -15.05
C GLY A 443 -2.24 -10.11 -15.55
N VAL A 444 -2.58 -10.33 -16.80
CA VAL A 444 -2.51 -11.66 -17.45
C VAL A 444 -1.06 -12.13 -17.54
N ALA A 445 -0.13 -11.26 -17.94
CA ALA A 445 1.30 -11.57 -17.98
C ALA A 445 1.81 -11.96 -16.57
N THR A 446 1.41 -11.21 -15.55
CA THR A 446 1.73 -11.52 -14.15
C THR A 446 1.19 -12.89 -13.73
N THR A 447 -0.06 -13.19 -14.07
CA THR A 447 -0.68 -14.48 -13.77
C THR A 447 0.06 -15.64 -14.44
N LEU A 448 0.46 -15.48 -15.70
CA LEU A 448 1.27 -16.46 -16.44
C LEU A 448 2.65 -16.65 -15.81
N LEU A 449 3.31 -15.55 -15.42
CA LEU A 449 4.62 -15.61 -14.76
C LEU A 449 4.51 -16.28 -13.38
N LEU A 450 3.45 -16.05 -12.60
CA LEU A 450 3.19 -16.75 -11.34
C LEU A 450 2.94 -18.24 -11.58
N TRP A 451 2.21 -18.60 -12.62
CA TRP A 451 1.98 -20.00 -12.98
C TRP A 451 3.28 -20.70 -13.40
N ILE A 452 4.13 -20.06 -14.21
CA ILE A 452 5.45 -20.56 -14.59
C ILE A 452 6.34 -20.72 -13.34
N TYR A 453 6.35 -19.72 -12.45
CA TYR A 453 7.10 -19.77 -11.20
C TYR A 453 6.66 -20.95 -10.33
N ASP A 454 5.35 -21.18 -10.20
CA ASP A 454 4.78 -22.30 -9.45
C ASP A 454 5.28 -23.65 -9.99
N ARG A 455 5.35 -23.79 -11.31
CA ARG A 455 5.72 -25.05 -11.98
C ARG A 455 7.22 -25.34 -11.97
N LEU A 456 8.06 -24.30 -12.10
CA LEU A 456 9.49 -24.47 -12.36
C LEU A 456 10.38 -24.09 -11.19
N ILE A 457 9.98 -23.18 -10.33
CA ILE A 457 10.90 -22.49 -9.41
C ILE A 457 10.40 -22.52 -7.96
N ARG A 458 9.12 -22.69 -7.71
CA ARG A 458 8.49 -22.52 -6.39
C ARG A 458 9.33 -23.16 -5.26
N VAL A 459 9.54 -22.39 -4.20
CA VAL A 459 10.12 -22.90 -2.96
C VAL A 459 8.99 -23.54 -2.15
N GLU A 460 9.08 -24.84 -1.90
CA GLU A 460 8.17 -25.48 -0.96
C GLU A 460 8.51 -25.03 0.45
N ALA A 461 7.51 -24.60 1.20
CA ALA A 461 7.69 -24.37 2.63
C ALA A 461 8.12 -25.68 3.30
N PRO A 462 9.12 -25.66 4.19
CA PRO A 462 9.47 -26.87 4.92
C PRO A 462 8.23 -27.42 5.62
N VAL A 463 7.95 -28.71 5.42
CA VAL A 463 6.85 -29.40 6.07
C VAL A 463 7.10 -29.29 7.56
N GLN A 464 6.34 -28.46 8.26
CA GLN A 464 6.37 -28.44 9.71
C GLN A 464 5.93 -29.84 10.17
N ALA A 465 6.85 -30.57 10.74
CA ALA A 465 6.53 -31.83 11.41
C ALA A 465 5.42 -31.54 12.45
N LYS A 466 4.32 -32.27 12.30
CA LYS A 466 3.15 -32.19 13.17
C LYS A 466 3.49 -32.62 14.57
#